data_2d36a31fa8c910b163e33ff84fdd08e6
#
_entry.id   2d36a31fa8c910b163e33ff84fdd08e6
#
_cell.length_a   1.000
_cell.length_b   1.000
_cell.length_c   1.000
_cell.angle_alpha   90.00
_cell.angle_beta   90.00
_cell.angle_gamma   90.00
#
_symmetry.space_group_name_H-M   'P 1'
#
loop_
_entity.id
_entity.type
_entity.pdbx_description
1 polymer ?
#
loop_
_entity_poly.entity_id
_entity_poly.type
_entity_poly.pdbx_seq_one_letter_code
_entity_poly.pdbx_strand_id
1 'polypeptide(L)'
;MEGSPIPVLTVPTVPYEDQRPAGGGGLRRPTGLFEGQRNYLPNFIQSVLSSIDLRDRQGCTMVVGSDGRYFSRTATEIVVQMAAANGIGRLIIGQNGILSTPAVSCIIRKIKAAGGIILTASHCPGGPGGEFGVKFNVANGGPAPDVVSDKIYQISKTIEEYAICPDLRIDLSRLGRQEFDLENKFKPFRVEIVDPVDIYLNLLRTIFDFNAIKSLLTGPGQLKIRVDAMHGVMGPYVRKVLCDELGAPANSAINCVPLEDFGGQHPDPNLTYATTLLEAMKGGEYGFGAAFDADGDRYMILGRNGFFVSPSDSLAIIAANLSCIPYFRQMGVRGFGRSMPTSTALDRVAKSMKVPVYETPAGWRFFSNLMDSGRCSLCGEESFGTGSDHLREKDGLWAVLVWLSILAARKQSVEEIVRDHWAKFGRHYYCRFDYEGLEPKTTYYIMRDLEALVTDKSFIGQQFAVGNHVYSVAKTDCFEYVDPVDGTVTKKQAVLSPLIAIALKISQIHERTGQRGPTVIT
;
A
#
# COMPACT_ATOMS: atom_id res chain seq x y z
N MET A 1 -35.61 24.07 -16.79
CA MET A 1 -34.63 25.02 -17.33
C MET A 1 -33.37 24.20 -17.59
N GLU A 2 -33.10 23.86 -18.84
CA GLU A 2 -31.84 23.28 -19.27
C GLU A 2 -30.77 24.35 -19.01
N GLY A 3 -29.87 24.08 -18.06
CA GLY A 3 -28.76 24.97 -17.75
C GLY A 3 -27.82 25.08 -18.96
N SER A 4 -27.19 26.24 -19.14
CA SER A 4 -26.17 26.42 -20.19
C SER A 4 -25.05 25.40 -20.00
N PRO A 5 -24.46 24.86 -21.10
CA PRO A 5 -23.30 23.98 -21.01
C PRO A 5 -22.17 24.62 -20.18
N ILE A 6 -21.51 23.79 -19.37
CA ILE A 6 -20.40 24.23 -18.50
C ILE A 6 -19.19 24.58 -19.38
N PRO A 7 -18.57 25.76 -19.22
CA PRO A 7 -17.43 26.15 -20.02
C PRO A 7 -16.17 25.34 -19.66
N VAL A 8 -15.40 25.03 -20.69
CA VAL A 8 -14.07 24.42 -20.60
C VAL A 8 -13.02 25.50 -20.79
N LEU A 9 -12.21 25.74 -19.75
CA LEU A 9 -11.19 26.78 -19.77
C LEU A 9 -9.79 26.15 -19.90
N THR A 10 -8.94 26.85 -20.64
CA THR A 10 -7.50 26.60 -20.66
C THR A 10 -6.81 27.68 -19.87
N VAL A 11 -6.03 27.28 -18.87
CA VAL A 11 -5.34 28.18 -17.94
C VAL A 11 -3.83 28.12 -18.20
N PRO A 12 -3.19 29.26 -18.54
CA PRO A 12 -1.75 29.31 -18.67
C PRO A 12 -1.06 29.03 -17.33
N THR A 13 0.06 28.33 -17.37
CA THR A 13 0.85 27.99 -16.21
C THR A 13 2.34 27.92 -16.56
N VAL A 14 3.16 27.76 -15.55
CA VAL A 14 4.60 27.51 -15.67
C VAL A 14 4.99 26.26 -14.88
N PRO A 15 6.00 25.50 -15.32
CA PRO A 15 6.45 24.32 -14.62
C PRO A 15 6.94 24.60 -13.20
N TYR A 16 6.77 23.60 -12.32
CA TYR A 16 7.47 23.51 -11.03
C TYR A 16 8.60 22.47 -11.16
N GLU A 17 9.77 22.76 -10.60
CA GLU A 17 10.95 21.89 -10.75
C GLU A 17 10.88 20.61 -9.90
N ASP A 18 10.08 20.61 -8.84
CA ASP A 18 10.05 19.58 -7.81
C ASP A 18 8.94 18.53 -8.00
N GLN A 19 8.27 18.48 -9.15
CA GLN A 19 7.16 17.55 -9.42
C GLN A 19 7.60 16.18 -9.96
N ARG A 20 8.76 15.72 -9.55
CA ARG A 20 9.18 14.36 -9.87
C ARG A 20 8.41 13.35 -9.02
N PRO A 21 7.63 12.44 -9.63
CA PRO A 21 6.99 11.37 -8.89
C PRO A 21 8.02 10.45 -8.25
N ALA A 22 7.73 10.03 -7.03
CA ALA A 22 8.40 8.88 -6.44
C ALA A 22 7.97 7.58 -7.16
N GLY A 23 8.59 6.46 -6.85
CA GLY A 23 8.21 5.18 -7.43
C GLY A 23 6.70 4.93 -7.33
N GLY A 24 6.10 4.42 -8.42
CA GLY A 24 4.65 4.19 -8.51
C GLY A 24 3.82 5.40 -8.94
N GLY A 25 4.45 6.42 -9.54
CA GLY A 25 3.75 7.58 -10.11
C GLY A 25 3.14 8.54 -9.09
N GLY A 26 3.58 8.46 -7.81
CA GLY A 26 3.06 9.28 -6.73
C GLY A 26 3.89 10.53 -6.44
N LEU A 27 3.23 11.66 -6.24
CA LEU A 27 3.83 12.89 -5.77
C LEU A 27 3.40 13.14 -4.32
N ARG A 28 4.36 13.23 -3.40
CA ARG A 28 4.12 13.48 -1.97
C ARG A 28 4.93 14.67 -1.54
N ARG A 29 4.27 15.68 -0.95
CA ARG A 29 4.88 16.94 -0.51
C ARG A 29 4.14 17.48 0.72
N PRO A 30 4.73 18.43 1.48
CA PRO A 30 3.99 19.14 2.51
C PRO A 30 2.68 19.73 1.97
N THR A 31 1.61 19.61 2.74
CA THR A 31 0.26 20.09 2.34
C THR A 31 0.26 21.57 1.99
N GLY A 32 1.01 22.37 2.75
CA GLY A 32 1.13 23.81 2.50
C GLY A 32 1.66 24.18 1.11
N LEU A 33 2.41 23.29 0.47
CA LEU A 33 2.89 23.52 -0.90
C LEU A 33 1.73 23.40 -1.91
N PHE A 34 0.88 22.39 -1.76
CA PHE A 34 -0.30 22.22 -2.61
C PHE A 34 -1.33 23.34 -2.41
N GLU A 35 -1.51 23.79 -1.19
CA GLU A 35 -2.49 24.81 -0.84
C GLU A 35 -2.00 26.22 -1.19
N GLY A 36 -0.71 26.51 -0.96
CA GLY A 36 -0.12 27.83 -1.14
C GLY A 36 0.34 28.14 -2.57
N GLN A 37 0.65 27.15 -3.37
CA GLN A 37 1.11 27.30 -4.75
C GLN A 37 -0.06 27.12 -5.72
N ARG A 38 -0.49 28.22 -6.35
CA ARG A 38 -1.74 28.30 -7.14
C ARG A 38 -1.95 27.17 -8.15
N ASN A 39 -0.93 26.81 -8.90
CA ASN A 39 -1.02 25.85 -10.01
C ASN A 39 -0.32 24.53 -9.67
N TYR A 40 0.11 24.30 -8.44
CA TYR A 40 0.93 23.16 -8.09
C TYR A 40 0.18 21.83 -8.31
N LEU A 41 -0.99 21.68 -7.73
CA LEU A 41 -1.84 20.50 -7.95
C LEU A 41 -2.36 20.42 -9.39
N PRO A 42 -2.94 21.48 -9.99
CA PRO A 42 -3.40 21.41 -11.37
C PRO A 42 -2.32 21.00 -12.37
N ASN A 43 -1.09 21.49 -12.24
CA ASN A 43 0.02 21.09 -13.11
C ASN A 43 0.30 19.59 -13.03
N PHE A 44 0.32 19.03 -11.83
CA PHE A 44 0.56 17.61 -11.66
C PHE A 44 -0.59 16.75 -12.19
N ILE A 45 -1.83 17.12 -11.91
CA ILE A 45 -3.01 16.43 -12.43
C ILE A 45 -3.04 16.47 -13.96
N GLN A 46 -2.75 17.63 -14.57
CA GLN A 46 -2.66 17.72 -16.02
C GLN A 46 -1.57 16.81 -16.59
N SER A 47 -0.43 16.75 -15.92
CA SER A 47 0.68 15.88 -16.34
C SER A 47 0.29 14.40 -16.27
N VAL A 48 -0.45 13.98 -15.25
CA VAL A 48 -1.00 12.62 -15.14
C VAL A 48 -1.99 12.34 -16.26
N LEU A 49 -2.97 13.21 -16.48
CA LEU A 49 -4.00 13.02 -17.51
C LEU A 49 -3.37 13.02 -18.91
N SER A 50 -2.42 13.89 -19.17
CA SER A 50 -1.71 13.96 -20.45
C SER A 50 -0.76 12.78 -20.70
N SER A 51 -0.37 12.05 -19.67
CA SER A 51 0.43 10.83 -19.81
C SER A 51 -0.37 9.67 -20.40
N ILE A 52 -1.68 9.72 -20.34
CA ILE A 52 -2.59 8.76 -20.98
C ILE A 52 -2.76 9.21 -22.43
N ASP A 53 -2.49 8.32 -23.38
CA ASP A 53 -2.63 8.63 -24.79
C ASP A 53 -4.04 9.14 -25.12
N LEU A 54 -4.12 10.13 -25.99
CA LEU A 54 -5.38 10.82 -26.30
C LEU A 54 -6.50 9.86 -26.70
N ARG A 55 -6.16 8.83 -27.49
CA ARG A 55 -7.13 7.81 -27.92
C ARG A 55 -7.73 7.04 -26.75
N ASP A 56 -6.91 6.69 -25.76
CA ASP A 56 -7.33 5.92 -24.59
C ASP A 56 -8.01 6.81 -23.55
N ARG A 57 -7.69 8.09 -23.53
CA ARG A 57 -8.23 9.07 -22.59
C ARG A 57 -9.64 9.53 -22.97
N GLN A 58 -9.90 9.75 -24.26
CA GLN A 58 -11.19 10.28 -24.72
C GLN A 58 -12.35 9.34 -24.42
N GLY A 59 -13.28 9.80 -23.58
CA GLY A 59 -14.46 9.05 -23.19
C GLY A 59 -14.20 7.91 -22.20
N CYS A 60 -12.98 7.76 -21.68
CA CYS A 60 -12.64 6.68 -20.75
C CYS A 60 -13.30 6.87 -19.37
N THR A 61 -13.27 5.80 -18.59
CA THR A 61 -13.64 5.82 -17.18
C THR A 61 -12.39 5.82 -16.32
N MET A 62 -12.37 6.66 -15.28
CA MET A 62 -11.35 6.68 -14.25
C MET A 62 -11.97 6.59 -12.86
N VAL A 63 -11.20 6.13 -11.89
CA VAL A 63 -11.59 6.04 -10.49
C VAL A 63 -10.84 7.11 -9.70
N VAL A 64 -11.53 7.77 -8.78
CA VAL A 64 -10.95 8.78 -7.89
C VAL A 64 -11.31 8.45 -6.45
N GLY A 65 -10.30 8.42 -5.60
CA GLY A 65 -10.49 8.20 -4.17
C GLY A 65 -9.46 8.96 -3.33
N SER A 66 -9.75 9.10 -2.05
CA SER A 66 -8.84 9.70 -1.07
C SER A 66 -8.88 8.97 0.27
N ASP A 67 -7.86 9.19 1.09
CA ASP A 67 -7.81 8.71 2.47
C ASP A 67 -8.49 9.66 3.47
N GLY A 68 -9.11 10.75 2.98
CA GLY A 68 -9.86 11.70 3.79
C GLY A 68 -9.02 12.73 4.53
N ARG A 69 -7.70 12.81 4.28
CA ARG A 69 -6.84 13.81 4.91
C ARG A 69 -7.20 15.23 4.53
N TYR A 70 -6.70 16.19 5.31
CA TYR A 70 -6.85 17.62 5.02
C TYR A 70 -6.47 17.94 3.57
N PHE A 71 -7.19 18.85 2.94
CA PHE A 71 -7.08 19.24 1.54
C PHE A 71 -7.68 18.24 0.51
N SER A 72 -7.99 17.00 0.90
CA SER A 72 -8.51 15.98 -0.02
C SER A 72 -9.80 16.39 -0.71
N ARG A 73 -10.71 17.08 -0.01
CA ARG A 73 -11.98 17.51 -0.59
C ARG A 73 -11.78 18.54 -1.71
N THR A 74 -10.96 19.55 -1.44
CA THR A 74 -10.57 20.57 -2.44
C THR A 74 -9.86 19.92 -3.63
N ALA A 75 -8.93 19.04 -3.37
CA ALA A 75 -8.19 18.33 -4.41
C ALA A 75 -9.10 17.43 -5.26
N THR A 76 -10.05 16.73 -4.65
CA THR A 76 -11.05 15.91 -5.38
C THR A 76 -11.86 16.76 -6.34
N GLU A 77 -12.31 17.93 -5.89
CA GLU A 77 -13.07 18.86 -6.74
C GLU A 77 -12.24 19.33 -7.95
N ILE A 78 -10.97 19.67 -7.74
CA ILE A 78 -10.04 20.05 -8.82
C ILE A 78 -9.84 18.89 -9.80
N VAL A 79 -9.63 17.66 -9.31
CA VAL A 79 -9.46 16.48 -10.15
C VAL A 79 -10.69 16.25 -11.02
N VAL A 80 -11.90 16.38 -10.46
CA VAL A 80 -13.16 16.22 -11.22
C VAL A 80 -13.28 17.27 -12.32
N GLN A 81 -13.03 18.53 -11.99
CA GLN A 81 -13.08 19.64 -12.93
C GLN A 81 -12.07 19.49 -14.07
N MET A 82 -10.88 19.00 -13.78
CA MET A 82 -9.84 18.78 -14.76
C MET A 82 -10.07 17.53 -15.59
N ALA A 83 -10.57 16.45 -15.01
CA ALA A 83 -10.93 15.25 -15.74
C ALA A 83 -12.01 15.54 -16.80
N ALA A 84 -13.05 16.28 -16.42
CA ALA A 84 -14.08 16.74 -17.33
C ALA A 84 -13.51 17.53 -18.52
N ALA A 85 -12.62 18.48 -18.27
CA ALA A 85 -12.00 19.32 -19.29
C ALA A 85 -11.01 18.55 -20.18
N ASN A 86 -10.45 17.45 -19.72
CA ASN A 86 -9.44 16.65 -20.43
C ASN A 86 -10.01 15.43 -21.18
N GLY A 87 -11.33 15.35 -21.37
CA GLY A 87 -11.94 14.33 -22.20
C GLY A 87 -12.27 13.02 -21.49
N ILE A 88 -12.11 12.94 -20.18
CA ILE A 88 -12.59 11.79 -19.41
C ILE A 88 -14.11 11.72 -19.52
N GLY A 89 -14.67 10.56 -19.83
CA GLY A 89 -16.12 10.42 -20.01
C GLY A 89 -16.88 10.16 -18.71
N ARG A 90 -16.28 9.41 -17.79
CA ARG A 90 -16.90 9.01 -16.52
C ARG A 90 -15.89 8.91 -15.39
N LEU A 91 -16.27 9.41 -14.23
CA LEU A 91 -15.55 9.16 -12.98
C LEU A 91 -16.39 8.31 -12.03
N ILE A 92 -15.74 7.36 -11.38
CA ILE A 92 -16.27 6.65 -10.22
C ILE A 92 -15.56 7.19 -8.98
N ILE A 93 -16.32 7.70 -8.03
CA ILE A 93 -15.78 8.31 -6.81
C ILE A 93 -16.47 7.70 -5.60
N GLY A 94 -15.73 7.38 -4.55
CA GLY A 94 -16.31 6.95 -3.29
C GLY A 94 -17.13 8.06 -2.63
N GLN A 95 -18.22 7.71 -1.96
CA GLN A 95 -19.04 8.65 -1.21
C GLN A 95 -18.17 9.51 -0.27
N ASN A 96 -18.39 10.80 -0.24
CA ASN A 96 -17.57 11.80 0.45
C ASN A 96 -16.11 11.88 -0.03
N GLY A 97 -15.82 11.34 -1.21
CA GLY A 97 -14.48 11.30 -1.79
C GLY A 97 -13.59 10.18 -1.25
N ILE A 98 -14.08 9.34 -0.36
CA ILE A 98 -13.30 8.35 0.37
C ILE A 98 -13.28 7.01 -0.37
N LEU A 99 -12.07 6.51 -0.64
CA LEU A 99 -11.80 5.13 -1.06
C LEU A 99 -10.45 4.71 -0.50
N SER A 100 -10.35 3.49 0.00
CA SER A 100 -9.05 2.89 0.31
C SER A 100 -8.28 2.59 -0.98
N THR A 101 -6.96 2.56 -0.89
CA THR A 101 -6.11 2.19 -2.05
C THR A 101 -6.46 0.81 -2.61
N PRO A 102 -6.66 -0.25 -1.80
CA PRO A 102 -7.13 -1.53 -2.34
C PRO A 102 -8.52 -1.45 -2.99
N ALA A 103 -9.44 -0.64 -2.47
CA ALA A 103 -10.76 -0.46 -3.08
C ALA A 103 -10.67 0.21 -4.45
N VAL A 104 -9.78 1.20 -4.62
CA VAL A 104 -9.53 1.81 -5.94
C VAL A 104 -9.01 0.77 -6.92
N SER A 105 -8.01 -0.01 -6.53
CA SER A 105 -7.50 -1.12 -7.37
C SER A 105 -8.61 -2.09 -7.77
N CYS A 106 -9.46 -2.47 -6.81
CA CYS A 106 -10.60 -3.35 -7.03
C CYS A 106 -11.58 -2.78 -8.08
N ILE A 107 -11.95 -1.51 -7.94
CA ILE A 107 -12.91 -0.88 -8.85
C ILE A 107 -12.31 -0.73 -10.24
N ILE A 108 -11.06 -0.28 -10.39
CA ILE A 108 -10.37 -0.19 -11.69
C ILE A 108 -10.44 -1.53 -12.41
N ARG A 109 -10.11 -2.62 -11.74
CA ARG A 109 -10.11 -3.97 -12.33
C ARG A 109 -11.52 -4.47 -12.65
N LYS A 110 -12.48 -4.23 -11.76
CA LYS A 110 -13.87 -4.68 -11.92
C LYS A 110 -14.57 -4.05 -13.12
N ILE A 111 -14.40 -2.75 -13.31
CA ILE A 111 -15.08 -2.00 -14.38
C ILE A 111 -14.19 -1.78 -15.62
N LYS A 112 -12.95 -2.27 -15.59
CA LYS A 112 -11.95 -2.06 -16.64
C LYS A 112 -11.74 -0.58 -16.95
N ALA A 113 -11.57 0.23 -15.90
CA ALA A 113 -11.24 1.64 -16.02
C ALA A 113 -9.85 1.83 -16.65
N ALA A 114 -9.60 2.99 -17.24
CA ALA A 114 -8.29 3.34 -17.80
C ALA A 114 -7.23 3.54 -16.73
N GLY A 115 -7.64 3.84 -15.51
CA GLY A 115 -6.79 4.03 -14.36
C GLY A 115 -7.53 4.73 -13.23
N GLY A 116 -6.78 5.19 -12.23
CA GLY A 116 -7.32 5.92 -11.09
C GLY A 116 -6.34 6.90 -10.49
N ILE A 117 -6.89 7.90 -9.81
CA ILE A 117 -6.14 8.88 -9.04
C ILE A 117 -6.51 8.70 -7.57
N ILE A 118 -5.50 8.50 -6.74
CA ILE A 118 -5.65 8.30 -5.30
C ILE A 118 -4.98 9.45 -4.58
N LEU A 119 -5.77 10.20 -3.82
CA LEU A 119 -5.30 11.34 -3.04
C LEU A 119 -4.92 10.85 -1.65
N THR A 120 -3.65 10.50 -1.49
CA THR A 120 -3.11 9.95 -0.25
C THR A 120 -1.61 10.22 -0.13
N ALA A 121 -1.15 10.40 1.09
CA ALA A 121 0.26 10.33 1.47
C ALA A 121 0.54 9.14 2.39
N SER A 122 -0.27 8.09 2.27
CA SER A 122 -0.14 6.81 2.98
C SER A 122 -0.07 7.02 4.51
N HIS A 123 1.02 6.60 5.15
CA HIS A 123 1.22 6.66 6.60
C HIS A 123 1.71 8.01 7.15
N CYS A 124 1.88 9.01 6.28
CA CYS A 124 2.35 10.32 6.72
C CYS A 124 1.26 11.11 7.44
N PRO A 125 1.63 12.01 8.38
CA PRO A 125 0.69 12.83 9.11
C PRO A 125 -0.22 13.65 8.19
N GLY A 126 -1.47 13.86 8.61
CA GLY A 126 -2.44 14.71 7.95
C GLY A 126 -2.53 16.10 8.58
N GLY A 127 -3.59 16.83 8.23
CA GLY A 127 -3.81 18.19 8.69
C GLY A 127 -3.04 19.24 7.89
N PRO A 128 -3.24 20.54 8.22
CA PRO A 128 -2.58 21.65 7.50
C PRO A 128 -1.06 21.60 7.54
N GLY A 129 -0.51 21.13 8.65
CA GLY A 129 0.95 20.99 8.85
C GLY A 129 1.50 19.62 8.42
N GLY A 130 0.67 18.76 7.87
CA GLY A 130 1.05 17.42 7.44
C GLY A 130 1.49 17.36 5.97
N GLU A 131 1.36 16.16 5.41
CA GLU A 131 1.68 15.89 4.03
C GLU A 131 0.43 15.59 3.20
N PHE A 132 0.53 15.85 1.92
CA PHE A 132 -0.48 15.52 0.92
C PHE A 132 0.16 14.80 -0.25
N GLY A 133 -0.57 13.92 -0.90
CA GLY A 133 -0.05 13.17 -2.03
C GLY A 133 -1.10 12.86 -3.09
N VAL A 134 -0.59 12.69 -4.30
CA VAL A 134 -1.36 12.26 -5.47
C VAL A 134 -0.68 11.04 -6.04
N LYS A 135 -1.41 9.95 -6.19
CA LYS A 135 -0.93 8.68 -6.72
C LYS A 135 -1.72 8.32 -7.98
N PHE A 136 -1.03 7.86 -9.00
CA PHE A 136 -1.65 7.38 -10.23
C PHE A 136 -1.54 5.86 -10.33
N ASN A 137 -2.69 5.18 -10.44
CA ASN A 137 -2.78 3.76 -10.72
C ASN A 137 -3.24 3.54 -12.16
N VAL A 138 -2.61 2.61 -12.84
CA VAL A 138 -2.88 2.30 -14.25
C VAL A 138 -3.99 1.25 -14.42
N ALA A 139 -4.29 0.88 -15.65
CA ALA A 139 -5.42 0.02 -15.99
C ALA A 139 -5.43 -1.37 -15.34
N ASN A 140 -4.27 -1.90 -14.94
CA ASN A 140 -4.23 -3.16 -14.18
C ASN A 140 -4.68 -3.01 -12.71
N GLY A 141 -4.90 -1.78 -12.25
CA GLY A 141 -5.25 -1.43 -10.87
C GLY A 141 -4.05 -1.20 -9.95
N GLY A 142 -2.84 -1.34 -10.45
CA GLY A 142 -1.60 -1.17 -9.71
C GLY A 142 -0.94 0.20 -9.90
N PRO A 143 0.09 0.48 -9.08
CA PRO A 143 0.86 1.71 -9.21
C PRO A 143 1.48 1.85 -10.61
N ALA A 144 1.60 3.08 -11.09
CA ALA A 144 2.20 3.36 -12.38
C ALA A 144 3.64 2.81 -12.46
N PRO A 145 3.99 2.09 -13.52
CA PRO A 145 5.36 1.66 -13.76
C PRO A 145 6.29 2.84 -14.03
N ASP A 146 7.60 2.62 -13.90
CA ASP A 146 8.60 3.69 -13.98
C ASP A 146 8.54 4.45 -15.32
N VAL A 147 8.26 3.76 -16.42
CA VAL A 147 8.07 4.39 -17.74
C VAL A 147 6.94 5.43 -17.73
N VAL A 148 5.83 5.14 -17.08
CA VAL A 148 4.71 6.06 -16.94
C VAL A 148 5.06 7.22 -16.00
N SER A 149 5.71 6.94 -14.88
CA SER A 149 6.18 7.96 -13.94
C SER A 149 7.16 8.93 -14.59
N ASP A 150 8.09 8.43 -15.38
CA ASP A 150 9.05 9.25 -16.14
C ASP A 150 8.33 10.12 -17.19
N LYS A 151 7.33 9.56 -17.89
CA LYS A 151 6.51 10.33 -18.83
C LYS A 151 5.77 11.47 -18.14
N ILE A 152 5.14 11.22 -16.98
CA ILE A 152 4.48 12.25 -16.17
C ILE A 152 5.48 13.35 -15.80
N TYR A 153 6.68 12.99 -15.36
CA TYR A 153 7.72 13.96 -15.00
C TYR A 153 8.18 14.79 -16.19
N GLN A 154 8.41 14.18 -17.36
CA GLN A 154 8.79 14.91 -18.57
C GLN A 154 7.71 15.92 -18.99
N ILE A 155 6.44 15.54 -18.93
CA ILE A 155 5.32 16.45 -19.20
C ILE A 155 5.31 17.61 -18.19
N SER A 156 5.49 17.32 -16.89
CA SER A 156 5.47 18.33 -15.83
C SER A 156 6.55 19.40 -15.99
N LYS A 157 7.69 19.06 -16.59
CA LYS A 157 8.79 20.01 -16.82
C LYS A 157 8.56 20.98 -17.98
N THR A 158 7.63 20.67 -18.85
CA THR A 158 7.37 21.48 -20.07
C THR A 158 5.92 21.94 -20.17
N ILE A 159 5.17 21.83 -19.08
CA ILE A 159 3.76 22.24 -19.05
C ILE A 159 3.63 23.74 -19.23
N GLU A 160 2.75 24.17 -20.14
CA GLU A 160 2.48 25.59 -20.41
C GLU A 160 1.03 25.97 -20.07
N GLU A 161 0.14 24.99 -19.98
CA GLU A 161 -1.28 25.19 -19.73
C GLU A 161 -1.92 23.92 -19.13
N TYR A 162 -3.07 24.10 -18.48
CA TYR A 162 -3.95 23.02 -18.08
C TYR A 162 -5.41 23.35 -18.41
N ALA A 163 -6.23 22.32 -18.63
CA ALA A 163 -7.65 22.46 -18.90
C ALA A 163 -8.47 22.15 -17.63
N ILE A 164 -9.50 22.95 -17.39
CA ILE A 164 -10.35 22.84 -16.20
C ILE A 164 -11.77 23.35 -16.50
N CYS A 165 -12.76 22.76 -15.84
CA CYS A 165 -14.15 23.24 -15.80
C CYS A 165 -14.44 23.82 -14.41
N PRO A 166 -14.10 25.08 -14.13
CA PRO A 166 -14.16 25.63 -12.77
C PRO A 166 -15.58 25.76 -12.21
N ASP A 167 -16.59 25.81 -13.08
CA ASP A 167 -17.99 25.93 -12.68
C ASP A 167 -18.68 24.57 -12.43
N LEU A 168 -17.98 23.46 -12.69
CA LEU A 168 -18.51 22.14 -12.42
C LEU A 168 -18.50 21.87 -10.91
N ARG A 169 -19.67 21.54 -10.37
CA ARG A 169 -19.87 21.20 -8.94
C ARG A 169 -20.54 19.87 -8.82
N ILE A 170 -20.00 19.00 -7.97
CA ILE A 170 -20.56 17.68 -7.66
C ILE A 170 -20.97 17.62 -6.20
N ASP A 171 -21.96 16.79 -5.92
CA ASP A 171 -22.35 16.43 -4.54
C ASP A 171 -21.75 15.06 -4.20
N LEU A 172 -20.63 15.07 -3.46
CA LEU A 172 -19.92 13.85 -3.03
C LEU A 172 -20.70 13.02 -2.01
N SER A 173 -21.69 13.62 -1.33
CA SER A 173 -22.47 12.94 -0.30
C SER A 173 -23.58 12.05 -0.85
N ARG A 174 -24.02 12.33 -2.08
CA ARG A 174 -25.18 11.67 -2.70
C ARG A 174 -24.75 10.50 -3.57
N LEU A 175 -25.12 9.30 -3.18
CA LEU A 175 -24.95 8.10 -4.01
C LEU A 175 -25.72 8.21 -5.33
N GLY A 176 -25.13 7.68 -6.38
CA GLY A 176 -25.73 7.61 -7.71
C GLY A 176 -25.03 8.49 -8.73
N ARG A 177 -25.70 8.65 -9.86
CA ARG A 177 -25.17 9.33 -11.05
C ARG A 177 -25.48 10.81 -11.05
N GLN A 178 -24.49 11.60 -11.44
CA GLN A 178 -24.62 13.02 -11.77
C GLN A 178 -24.07 13.25 -13.17
N GLU A 179 -24.79 13.97 -14.00
CA GLU A 179 -24.42 14.24 -15.40
C GLU A 179 -24.30 15.74 -15.66
N PHE A 180 -23.35 16.12 -16.50
CA PHE A 180 -23.03 17.50 -16.79
C PHE A 180 -22.81 17.69 -18.29
N ASP A 181 -23.50 18.65 -18.87
CA ASP A 181 -23.27 19.06 -20.24
C ASP A 181 -22.11 20.04 -20.29
N LEU A 182 -21.10 19.74 -21.08
CA LEU A 182 -19.92 20.56 -21.26
C LEU A 182 -19.97 21.28 -22.59
N GLU A 183 -19.46 22.51 -22.62
CA GLU A 183 -19.32 23.28 -23.84
C GLU A 183 -18.51 22.52 -24.91
N ASN A 184 -19.02 22.51 -26.15
CA ASN A 184 -18.38 21.82 -27.28
C ASN A 184 -18.17 20.29 -27.11
N LYS A 185 -18.96 19.63 -26.28
CA LYS A 185 -18.97 18.18 -26.12
C LYS A 185 -20.33 17.60 -26.50
N PHE A 186 -20.32 16.50 -27.25
CA PHE A 186 -21.55 15.83 -27.69
C PHE A 186 -22.15 14.88 -26.64
N LYS A 187 -21.31 14.37 -25.74
CA LYS A 187 -21.72 13.47 -24.68
C LYS A 187 -21.54 14.13 -23.32
N PRO A 188 -22.48 13.93 -22.39
CA PRO A 188 -22.36 14.45 -21.04
C PRO A 188 -21.17 13.81 -20.32
N PHE A 189 -20.53 14.58 -19.45
CA PHE A 189 -19.59 14.09 -18.46
C PHE A 189 -20.38 13.48 -17.30
N ARG A 190 -19.97 12.29 -16.85
CA ARG A 190 -20.67 11.53 -15.80
C ARG A 190 -19.81 11.35 -14.60
N VAL A 191 -20.41 11.55 -13.42
CA VAL A 191 -19.82 11.21 -12.14
C VAL A 191 -20.77 10.24 -11.43
N GLU A 192 -20.24 9.10 -11.00
CA GLU A 192 -20.97 8.11 -10.24
C GLU A 192 -20.37 8.01 -8.83
N ILE A 193 -21.17 8.36 -7.84
CA ILE A 193 -20.79 8.27 -6.43
C ILE A 193 -21.24 6.90 -5.91
N VAL A 194 -20.27 6.11 -5.43
CA VAL A 194 -20.50 4.75 -4.96
C VAL A 194 -20.21 4.61 -3.46
N ASP A 195 -20.85 3.64 -2.83
CA ASP A 195 -20.45 3.24 -1.47
C ASP A 195 -18.99 2.78 -1.49
N PRO A 196 -18.12 3.29 -0.60
CA PRO A 196 -16.70 2.99 -0.65
C PRO A 196 -16.36 1.54 -0.35
N VAL A 197 -17.26 0.78 0.28
CA VAL A 197 -16.98 -0.58 0.75
C VAL A 197 -17.56 -1.67 -0.17
N ASP A 198 -18.71 -1.44 -0.79
CA ASP A 198 -19.53 -2.50 -1.40
C ASP A 198 -18.82 -3.32 -2.48
N ILE A 199 -18.19 -2.68 -3.46
CA ILE A 199 -17.52 -3.40 -4.57
C ILE A 199 -16.36 -4.24 -4.03
N TYR A 200 -15.59 -3.66 -3.12
CA TYR A 200 -14.46 -4.33 -2.47
C TYR A 200 -14.93 -5.49 -1.56
N LEU A 201 -15.98 -5.30 -0.77
CA LEU A 201 -16.56 -6.35 0.06
C LEU A 201 -17.06 -7.53 -0.78
N ASN A 202 -17.66 -7.27 -1.93
CA ASN A 202 -18.09 -8.32 -2.85
C ASN A 202 -16.91 -9.17 -3.33
N LEU A 203 -15.76 -8.56 -3.60
CA LEU A 203 -14.53 -9.29 -3.91
C LEU A 203 -14.07 -10.16 -2.73
N LEU A 204 -14.04 -9.62 -1.52
CA LEU A 204 -13.62 -10.36 -0.33
C LEU A 204 -14.50 -11.59 -0.07
N ARG A 205 -15.80 -11.49 -0.32
CA ARG A 205 -16.74 -12.63 -0.21
C ARG A 205 -16.39 -13.78 -1.16
N THR A 206 -15.79 -13.49 -2.30
CA THR A 206 -15.34 -14.53 -3.25
C THR A 206 -14.02 -15.17 -2.85
N ILE A 207 -13.22 -14.52 -2.00
CA ILE A 207 -11.89 -14.98 -1.59
C ILE A 207 -11.97 -15.84 -0.33
N PHE A 208 -12.73 -15.41 0.67
CA PHE A 208 -12.77 -15.97 2.01
C PHE A 208 -14.04 -16.75 2.30
N ASP A 209 -13.93 -17.71 3.21
CA ASP A 209 -15.09 -18.34 3.86
C ASP A 209 -15.59 -17.46 5.01
N PHE A 210 -16.54 -16.59 4.73
CA PHE A 210 -17.10 -15.68 5.72
C PHE A 210 -17.84 -16.40 6.85
N ASN A 211 -18.41 -17.58 6.59
CA ASN A 211 -19.08 -18.36 7.64
C ASN A 211 -18.08 -18.87 8.68
N ALA A 212 -16.92 -19.35 8.24
CA ALA A 212 -15.86 -19.80 9.14
C ALA A 212 -15.32 -18.65 10.02
N ILE A 213 -15.09 -17.47 9.42
CA ILE A 213 -14.64 -16.28 10.17
C ILE A 213 -15.73 -15.80 11.14
N LYS A 214 -16.99 -15.76 10.69
CA LYS A 214 -18.11 -15.39 11.54
C LYS A 214 -18.26 -16.33 12.75
N SER A 215 -18.10 -17.61 12.56
CA SER A 215 -18.12 -18.60 13.66
C SER A 215 -16.99 -18.36 14.65
N LEU A 216 -15.79 -17.99 14.18
CA LEU A 216 -14.66 -17.62 15.03
C LEU A 216 -14.98 -16.42 15.92
N LEU A 217 -15.68 -15.41 15.39
CA LEU A 217 -15.94 -14.14 16.06
C LEU A 217 -17.21 -14.15 16.90
N THR A 218 -18.15 -15.06 16.66
CA THR A 218 -19.49 -15.05 17.28
C THR A 218 -19.85 -16.36 18.00
N GLY A 219 -19.14 -17.44 17.72
CA GLY A 219 -19.46 -18.77 18.28
C GLY A 219 -19.05 -18.95 19.74
N PRO A 220 -19.33 -20.14 20.33
CA PRO A 220 -18.83 -20.49 21.64
C PRO A 220 -17.31 -20.40 21.71
N GLY A 221 -16.77 -19.74 22.74
CA GLY A 221 -15.34 -19.48 22.82
C GLY A 221 -14.85 -18.46 21.79
N GLN A 222 -15.71 -17.51 21.40
CA GLN A 222 -15.40 -16.48 20.41
C GLN A 222 -14.04 -15.80 20.65
N LEU A 223 -13.33 -15.54 19.56
CA LEU A 223 -12.13 -14.73 19.58
C LEU A 223 -12.52 -13.26 19.78
N LYS A 224 -12.00 -12.62 20.83
CA LYS A 224 -12.12 -11.17 21.00
C LYS A 224 -11.05 -10.47 20.22
N ILE A 225 -11.46 -9.56 19.35
CA ILE A 225 -10.55 -8.80 18.48
C ILE A 225 -10.62 -7.31 18.77
N ARG A 226 -9.53 -6.61 18.46
CA ARG A 226 -9.45 -5.15 18.49
C ARG A 226 -8.79 -4.67 17.20
N VAL A 227 -9.49 -3.85 16.42
CA VAL A 227 -8.99 -3.37 15.13
C VAL A 227 -9.05 -1.86 15.10
N ASP A 228 -7.90 -1.25 14.88
CA ASP A 228 -7.70 0.20 14.92
C ASP A 228 -7.57 0.74 13.49
N ALA A 229 -8.54 1.54 13.07
CA ALA A 229 -8.49 2.24 11.78
C ALA A 229 -7.63 3.51 11.80
N MET A 230 -7.08 3.88 12.94
CA MET A 230 -6.18 5.04 13.13
C MET A 230 -6.74 6.36 12.57
N HIS A 231 -8.06 6.52 12.60
CA HIS A 231 -8.80 7.66 12.02
C HIS A 231 -8.57 7.87 10.51
N GLY A 232 -8.11 6.83 9.81
CA GLY A 232 -7.96 6.82 8.36
C GLY A 232 -9.21 6.33 7.64
N VAL A 233 -9.04 6.04 6.36
CA VAL A 233 -10.14 5.62 5.48
C VAL A 233 -10.76 4.27 5.86
N MET A 234 -10.04 3.45 6.63
CA MET A 234 -10.48 2.09 6.94
C MET A 234 -11.62 2.01 7.97
N GLY A 235 -11.96 3.09 8.64
CA GLY A 235 -13.06 3.10 9.61
C GLY A 235 -14.36 2.48 9.09
N PRO A 236 -14.93 2.99 8.01
CA PRO A 236 -16.14 2.42 7.40
C PRO A 236 -15.98 0.96 6.96
N TYR A 237 -14.81 0.58 6.45
CA TYR A 237 -14.50 -0.79 6.03
C TYR A 237 -14.49 -1.77 7.21
N VAL A 238 -13.82 -1.40 8.29
CA VAL A 238 -13.75 -2.22 9.51
C VAL A 238 -15.14 -2.44 10.09
N ARG A 239 -15.95 -1.37 10.20
CA ARG A 239 -17.31 -1.48 10.73
C ARG A 239 -18.20 -2.35 9.86
N LYS A 240 -18.20 -2.13 8.56
CA LYS A 240 -19.08 -2.87 7.65
C LYS A 240 -18.67 -4.34 7.50
N VAL A 241 -17.38 -4.60 7.34
CA VAL A 241 -16.89 -5.96 7.09
C VAL A 241 -16.78 -6.77 8.39
N LEU A 242 -16.10 -6.27 9.41
CA LEU A 242 -15.87 -7.04 10.63
C LEU A 242 -17.05 -7.04 11.58
N CYS A 243 -17.74 -5.90 11.75
CA CYS A 243 -18.86 -5.80 12.69
C CYS A 243 -20.17 -6.21 12.04
N ASP A 244 -20.60 -5.55 10.97
CA ASP A 244 -21.91 -5.78 10.37
C ASP A 244 -21.99 -7.14 9.66
N GLU A 245 -21.01 -7.46 8.82
CA GLU A 245 -21.00 -8.69 8.03
C GLU A 245 -20.54 -9.92 8.82
N LEU A 246 -19.43 -9.80 9.55
CA LEU A 246 -18.80 -10.91 10.25
C LEU A 246 -19.20 -11.02 11.73
N GLY A 247 -19.99 -10.09 12.24
CA GLY A 247 -20.61 -10.17 13.54
C GLY A 247 -19.70 -9.84 14.72
N ALA A 248 -18.53 -9.25 14.51
CA ALA A 248 -17.71 -8.76 15.61
C ALA A 248 -18.48 -7.69 16.42
N PRO A 249 -18.35 -7.66 17.75
CA PRO A 249 -18.97 -6.62 18.57
C PRO A 249 -18.50 -5.22 18.15
N ALA A 250 -19.36 -4.21 18.33
CA ALA A 250 -19.04 -2.84 17.93
C ALA A 250 -17.76 -2.28 18.57
N ASN A 251 -17.43 -2.70 19.80
CA ASN A 251 -16.22 -2.30 20.50
C ASN A 251 -14.94 -2.98 19.96
N SER A 252 -15.05 -3.92 19.04
CA SER A 252 -13.90 -4.48 18.31
C SER A 252 -13.24 -3.46 17.40
N ALA A 253 -14.01 -2.48 16.92
CA ALA A 253 -13.55 -1.44 15.99
C ALA A 253 -13.30 -0.13 16.75
N ILE A 254 -12.08 0.38 16.66
CA ILE A 254 -11.67 1.64 17.30
C ILE A 254 -11.12 2.64 16.28
N ASN A 255 -11.24 3.93 16.62
CA ASN A 255 -10.76 5.03 15.77
C ASN A 255 -11.30 4.96 14.33
N CYS A 256 -12.59 4.61 14.18
CA CYS A 256 -13.22 4.34 12.90
C CYS A 256 -13.90 5.55 12.25
N VAL A 257 -13.83 6.72 12.88
CA VAL A 257 -14.29 7.97 12.26
C VAL A 257 -13.11 8.59 11.53
N PRO A 258 -13.15 8.67 10.18
CA PRO A 258 -12.10 9.33 9.43
C PRO A 258 -11.98 10.81 9.83
N LEU A 259 -10.77 11.26 10.11
CA LEU A 259 -10.45 12.65 10.46
C LEU A 259 -9.38 13.20 9.53
N GLU A 260 -9.46 14.48 9.21
CA GLU A 260 -8.53 15.14 8.28
C GLU A 260 -7.08 15.18 8.76
N ASP A 261 -6.88 15.17 10.08
CA ASP A 261 -5.57 15.15 10.74
C ASP A 261 -5.24 13.79 11.38
N PHE A 262 -6.08 12.77 11.14
CA PHE A 262 -5.97 11.44 11.77
C PHE A 262 -5.91 11.49 13.30
N GLY A 263 -6.63 12.43 13.91
CA GLY A 263 -6.63 12.62 15.36
C GLY A 263 -5.34 13.23 15.91
N GLY A 264 -4.60 13.94 15.07
CA GLY A 264 -3.33 14.57 15.43
C GLY A 264 -2.16 13.58 15.54
N GLN A 265 -2.30 12.37 15.00
CA GLN A 265 -1.31 11.31 15.10
C GLN A 265 -0.81 10.85 13.72
N HIS A 266 0.30 10.11 13.71
CA HIS A 266 0.75 9.40 12.52
C HIS A 266 -0.15 8.18 12.29
N PRO A 267 -0.82 8.06 11.16
CA PRO A 267 -1.63 6.89 10.83
C PRO A 267 -0.76 5.76 10.27
N ASP A 268 0.20 5.31 11.05
CA ASP A 268 1.21 4.31 10.69
C ASP A 268 1.10 3.10 11.61
N PRO A 269 0.77 1.91 11.10
CA PRO A 269 0.48 0.72 11.88
C PRO A 269 1.77 0.04 12.37
N ASN A 270 2.45 0.64 13.32
CA ASN A 270 3.65 0.11 13.95
C ASN A 270 3.60 0.29 15.47
N LEU A 271 4.57 -0.26 16.17
CA LEU A 271 4.61 -0.21 17.64
C LEU A 271 4.85 1.19 18.21
N THR A 272 5.39 2.09 17.41
CA THR A 272 5.65 3.48 17.83
C THR A 272 4.38 4.31 17.83
N TYR A 273 3.51 4.15 16.83
CA TYR A 273 2.37 5.01 16.61
C TYR A 273 1.02 4.38 16.94
N ALA A 274 0.86 3.06 16.83
CA ALA A 274 -0.38 2.37 17.20
C ALA A 274 -0.49 2.10 18.71
N THR A 275 -0.26 3.12 19.53
CA THR A 275 -0.17 3.01 20.99
C THR A 275 -1.49 2.63 21.64
N THR A 276 -2.61 3.17 21.16
CA THR A 276 -3.95 2.83 21.66
C THR A 276 -4.25 1.34 21.51
N LEU A 277 -3.95 0.76 20.36
CA LEU A 277 -4.11 -0.67 20.13
C LEU A 277 -3.17 -1.49 21.02
N LEU A 278 -1.89 -1.11 21.09
CA LEU A 278 -0.89 -1.82 21.88
C LEU A 278 -1.28 -1.87 23.37
N GLU A 279 -1.74 -0.77 23.92
CA GLU A 279 -2.21 -0.70 25.31
C GLU A 279 -3.44 -1.59 25.54
N ALA A 280 -4.41 -1.57 24.63
CA ALA A 280 -5.57 -2.45 24.70
C ALA A 280 -5.17 -3.93 24.68
N MET A 281 -4.20 -4.30 23.84
CA MET A 281 -3.73 -5.68 23.74
C MET A 281 -2.93 -6.14 24.96
N LYS A 282 -2.18 -5.25 25.60
CA LYS A 282 -1.43 -5.54 26.84
C LYS A 282 -2.33 -5.95 28.00
N GLY A 283 -3.58 -5.54 28.00
CA GLY A 283 -4.57 -5.97 29.00
C GLY A 283 -4.93 -7.45 28.96
N GLY A 284 -4.56 -8.17 27.90
CA GLY A 284 -4.75 -9.62 27.78
C GLY A 284 -6.18 -10.08 27.45
N GLU A 285 -7.12 -9.16 27.30
CA GLU A 285 -8.52 -9.47 26.98
C GLU A 285 -8.71 -9.90 25.52
N TYR A 286 -7.97 -9.27 24.62
CA TYR A 286 -8.09 -9.50 23.18
C TYR A 286 -7.06 -10.50 22.69
N GLY A 287 -7.51 -11.50 21.93
CA GLY A 287 -6.64 -12.53 21.36
C GLY A 287 -6.03 -12.13 20.02
N PHE A 288 -6.56 -11.10 19.37
CA PHE A 288 -6.10 -10.62 18.07
C PHE A 288 -6.27 -9.11 17.99
N GLY A 289 -5.24 -8.42 17.54
CA GLY A 289 -5.26 -7.00 17.27
C GLY A 289 -4.70 -6.68 15.90
N ALA A 290 -5.25 -5.66 15.25
CA ALA A 290 -4.74 -5.15 13.99
C ALA A 290 -4.90 -3.64 13.90
N ALA A 291 -4.03 -3.01 13.12
CA ALA A 291 -4.12 -1.60 12.77
C ALA A 291 -3.84 -1.40 11.29
N PHE A 292 -4.34 -0.30 10.72
CA PHE A 292 -4.16 0.08 9.33
C PHE A 292 -3.56 1.48 9.21
N ASP A 293 -2.86 1.74 8.11
CA ASP A 293 -2.47 3.10 7.75
C ASP A 293 -3.65 3.90 7.15
N ALA A 294 -3.41 5.18 6.81
CA ALA A 294 -4.46 6.09 6.41
C ALA A 294 -5.26 5.62 5.19
N ASP A 295 -4.62 5.01 4.20
CA ASP A 295 -5.24 4.55 2.95
C ASP A 295 -5.53 3.04 2.91
N GLY A 296 -5.21 2.31 3.99
CA GLY A 296 -5.62 0.93 4.18
C GLY A 296 -4.82 -0.12 3.41
N ASP A 297 -3.67 0.24 2.85
CA ASP A 297 -2.84 -0.72 2.14
C ASP A 297 -1.82 -1.44 3.04
N ARG A 298 -1.54 -0.91 4.22
CA ARG A 298 -0.64 -1.48 5.23
C ARG A 298 -1.40 -1.95 6.46
N TYR A 299 -0.79 -2.89 7.19
CA TYR A 299 -1.39 -3.46 8.39
C TYR A 299 -0.35 -3.94 9.39
N MET A 300 -0.73 -3.98 10.67
CA MET A 300 0.04 -4.61 11.73
C MET A 300 -0.80 -5.66 12.44
N ILE A 301 -0.19 -6.77 12.84
CA ILE A 301 -0.84 -7.83 13.61
C ILE A 301 -0.22 -7.93 15.00
N LEU A 302 -1.08 -7.96 16.01
CA LEU A 302 -0.74 -8.23 17.40
C LEU A 302 -1.50 -9.44 17.92
N GLY A 303 -0.83 -10.28 18.65
CA GLY A 303 -1.44 -11.33 19.46
C GLY A 303 -1.78 -10.84 20.87
N ARG A 304 -2.28 -11.75 21.69
CA ARG A 304 -2.60 -11.50 23.11
C ARG A 304 -1.38 -10.92 23.82
N ASN A 305 -1.64 -10.04 24.78
CA ASN A 305 -0.61 -9.34 25.57
C ASN A 305 0.33 -8.46 24.73
N GLY A 306 -0.07 -8.09 23.52
CA GLY A 306 0.72 -7.26 22.63
C GLY A 306 1.84 -8.01 21.91
N PHE A 307 1.71 -9.32 21.73
CA PHE A 307 2.67 -10.12 20.97
C PHE A 307 2.75 -9.60 19.52
N PHE A 308 3.89 -9.06 19.16
CA PHE A 308 4.11 -8.46 17.85
C PHE A 308 4.49 -9.51 16.81
N VAL A 309 3.81 -9.47 15.67
CA VAL A 309 4.17 -10.27 14.49
C VAL A 309 4.89 -9.37 13.49
N SER A 310 6.18 -9.65 13.23
CA SER A 310 6.90 -8.87 12.23
C SER A 310 6.28 -9.04 10.84
N PRO A 311 6.29 -8.00 9.99
CA PRO A 311 5.75 -8.12 8.63
C PRO A 311 6.40 -9.23 7.81
N SER A 312 7.70 -9.45 7.95
CA SER A 312 8.42 -10.54 7.29
C SER A 312 7.92 -11.92 7.72
N ASP A 313 7.68 -12.11 9.03
CA ASP A 313 7.11 -13.35 9.55
C ASP A 313 5.64 -13.51 9.15
N SER A 314 4.86 -12.43 9.20
CA SER A 314 3.46 -12.44 8.76
C SER A 314 3.34 -12.95 7.32
N LEU A 315 4.15 -12.43 6.42
CA LEU A 315 4.18 -12.86 5.02
C LEU A 315 4.49 -14.37 4.89
N ALA A 316 5.51 -14.85 5.60
CA ALA A 316 5.90 -16.26 5.58
C ALA A 316 4.83 -17.18 6.17
N ILE A 317 4.19 -16.76 7.26
CA ILE A 317 3.10 -17.51 7.91
C ILE A 317 1.87 -17.56 6.99
N ILE A 318 1.52 -16.46 6.35
CA ILE A 318 0.45 -16.42 5.34
C ILE A 318 0.76 -17.41 4.22
N ALA A 319 1.96 -17.37 3.66
CA ALA A 319 2.40 -18.27 2.61
C ALA A 319 2.26 -19.75 3.00
N ALA A 320 2.65 -20.09 4.22
CA ALA A 320 2.57 -21.46 4.74
C ALA A 320 1.13 -21.96 4.99
N ASN A 321 0.16 -21.05 5.09
CA ASN A 321 -1.23 -21.36 5.44
C ASN A 321 -2.25 -20.97 4.36
N LEU A 322 -1.84 -20.75 3.12
CA LEU A 322 -2.74 -20.36 2.03
C LEU A 322 -3.84 -21.39 1.74
N SER A 323 -3.61 -22.66 2.06
CA SER A 323 -4.62 -23.70 1.94
C SER A 323 -5.85 -23.51 2.85
N CYS A 324 -5.77 -22.64 3.85
CA CYS A 324 -6.92 -22.25 4.68
C CYS A 324 -7.91 -21.35 3.93
N ILE A 325 -7.55 -20.81 2.78
CA ILE A 325 -8.32 -19.79 2.05
C ILE A 325 -8.87 -20.40 0.76
N PRO A 326 -10.21 -20.36 0.54
CA PRO A 326 -10.86 -20.95 -0.63
C PRO A 326 -10.27 -20.48 -1.96
N TYR A 327 -9.97 -19.19 -2.08
CA TYR A 327 -9.37 -18.61 -3.28
C TYR A 327 -8.10 -19.35 -3.72
N PHE A 328 -7.16 -19.60 -2.81
CA PHE A 328 -5.89 -20.28 -3.14
C PHE A 328 -6.05 -21.77 -3.33
N ARG A 329 -7.04 -22.41 -2.69
CA ARG A 329 -7.38 -23.82 -2.99
C ARG A 329 -7.88 -23.97 -4.42
N GLN A 330 -8.63 -23.00 -4.91
CA GLN A 330 -9.19 -23.02 -6.27
C GLN A 330 -8.18 -22.57 -7.33
N MET A 331 -7.46 -21.49 -7.09
CA MET A 331 -6.55 -20.89 -8.07
C MET A 331 -5.16 -21.51 -8.08
N GLY A 332 -4.77 -22.18 -6.99
CA GLY A 332 -3.41 -22.67 -6.80
C GLY A 332 -2.43 -21.58 -6.41
N VAL A 333 -1.20 -21.95 -6.15
CA VAL A 333 -0.09 -21.06 -5.80
C VAL A 333 0.99 -21.17 -6.87
N ARG A 334 1.30 -20.06 -7.56
CA ARG A 334 2.24 -20.03 -8.68
C ARG A 334 3.65 -19.64 -8.27
N GLY A 335 3.77 -18.76 -7.28
CA GLY A 335 5.03 -18.25 -6.77
C GLY A 335 4.81 -17.17 -5.73
N PHE A 336 5.90 -16.78 -5.09
CA PHE A 336 5.93 -15.72 -4.07
C PHE A 336 6.87 -14.61 -4.47
N GLY A 337 6.58 -13.39 -4.02
CA GLY A 337 7.45 -12.22 -4.18
C GLY A 337 7.72 -11.54 -2.84
N ARG A 338 8.92 -11.07 -2.65
CA ARG A 338 9.30 -10.20 -1.54
C ARG A 338 10.27 -9.12 -1.98
N SER A 339 10.23 -7.98 -1.32
CA SER A 339 11.26 -6.97 -1.52
C SER A 339 12.61 -7.44 -0.95
N MET A 340 13.70 -6.91 -1.51
CA MET A 340 15.07 -7.27 -1.09
C MET A 340 15.30 -7.04 0.41
N PRO A 341 14.84 -5.92 1.02
CA PRO A 341 15.02 -5.71 2.46
C PRO A 341 14.15 -6.62 3.35
N THR A 342 13.14 -7.27 2.80
CA THR A 342 12.32 -8.25 3.53
C THR A 342 13.14 -9.50 3.86
N SER A 343 12.96 -10.07 5.05
CA SER A 343 13.72 -11.25 5.45
C SER A 343 13.46 -12.47 4.54
N THR A 344 14.38 -13.41 4.54
CA THR A 344 14.26 -14.65 3.77
C THR A 344 13.38 -15.71 4.43
N ALA A 345 12.55 -15.33 5.41
CA ALA A 345 11.58 -16.23 6.02
C ALA A 345 10.64 -16.85 4.98
N LEU A 346 10.16 -16.03 4.03
CA LEU A 346 9.34 -16.50 2.92
C LEU A 346 10.05 -17.54 2.05
N ASP A 347 11.34 -17.40 1.82
CA ASP A 347 12.12 -18.30 0.96
C ASP A 347 12.14 -19.73 1.50
N ARG A 348 12.15 -19.88 2.83
CA ARG A 348 12.07 -21.17 3.49
C ARG A 348 10.75 -21.89 3.23
N VAL A 349 9.67 -21.16 3.28
CA VAL A 349 8.33 -21.66 2.96
C VAL A 349 8.23 -22.04 1.48
N ALA A 350 8.69 -21.16 0.59
CA ALA A 350 8.70 -21.39 -0.85
C ALA A 350 9.46 -22.67 -1.21
N LYS A 351 10.63 -22.87 -0.60
CA LYS A 351 11.42 -24.10 -0.78
C LYS A 351 10.66 -25.35 -0.35
N SER A 352 9.98 -25.31 0.80
CA SER A 352 9.15 -26.40 1.30
C SER A 352 7.98 -26.71 0.37
N MET A 353 7.36 -25.69 -0.22
CA MET A 353 6.23 -25.83 -1.14
C MET A 353 6.66 -26.10 -2.58
N LYS A 354 7.96 -26.03 -2.88
CA LYS A 354 8.54 -26.16 -4.23
C LYS A 354 7.97 -25.16 -5.23
N VAL A 355 7.77 -23.91 -4.78
CA VAL A 355 7.34 -22.80 -5.61
C VAL A 355 8.47 -21.78 -5.74
N PRO A 356 8.55 -21.05 -6.86
CA PRO A 356 9.57 -20.00 -7.03
C PRO A 356 9.33 -18.83 -6.09
N VAL A 357 10.42 -18.15 -5.71
CA VAL A 357 10.39 -16.89 -4.99
C VAL A 357 11.17 -15.84 -5.78
N TYR A 358 10.62 -14.63 -5.86
CA TYR A 358 11.22 -13.50 -6.57
C TYR A 358 11.62 -12.43 -5.55
N GLU A 359 12.90 -12.04 -5.58
CA GLU A 359 13.43 -10.92 -4.80
C GLU A 359 13.42 -9.67 -5.67
N THR A 360 12.68 -8.64 -5.27
CA THR A 360 12.50 -7.42 -6.05
C THR A 360 13.03 -6.19 -5.31
N PRO A 361 13.24 -5.05 -5.99
CA PRO A 361 13.36 -3.79 -5.29
C PRO A 361 12.10 -3.48 -4.48
N ALA A 362 12.19 -2.57 -3.52
CA ALA A 362 11.00 -2.06 -2.83
C ALA A 362 10.09 -1.31 -3.81
N GLY A 363 8.79 -1.56 -3.72
CA GLY A 363 7.77 -0.93 -4.57
C GLY A 363 6.82 -1.95 -5.19
N TRP A 364 5.52 -1.72 -5.02
CA TRP A 364 4.48 -2.67 -5.45
C TRP A 364 4.39 -2.82 -6.97
N ARG A 365 4.87 -1.86 -7.75
CA ARG A 365 4.92 -1.92 -9.21
C ARG A 365 5.68 -3.13 -9.76
N PHE A 366 6.70 -3.61 -9.05
CA PHE A 366 7.44 -4.81 -9.43
C PHE A 366 6.60 -6.07 -9.25
N PHE A 367 5.85 -6.15 -8.15
CA PHE A 367 4.94 -7.27 -7.89
C PHE A 367 3.76 -7.29 -8.87
N SER A 368 3.22 -6.13 -9.22
CA SER A 368 2.14 -6.02 -10.21
C SER A 368 2.55 -6.64 -11.55
N ASN A 369 3.78 -6.40 -11.98
CA ASN A 369 4.30 -6.99 -13.22
C ASN A 369 4.42 -8.52 -13.13
N LEU A 370 4.94 -9.03 -12.02
CA LEU A 370 5.04 -10.47 -11.76
C LEU A 370 3.66 -11.14 -11.69
N MET A 371 2.68 -10.49 -11.07
CA MET A 371 1.30 -10.98 -10.99
C MET A 371 0.61 -11.00 -12.35
N ASP A 372 0.76 -9.93 -13.15
CA ASP A 372 0.19 -9.85 -14.50
C ASP A 372 0.75 -10.93 -15.42
N SER A 373 2.00 -11.32 -15.26
CA SER A 373 2.63 -12.41 -16.00
C SER A 373 2.27 -13.81 -15.47
N GLY A 374 1.48 -13.90 -14.41
CA GLY A 374 1.10 -15.18 -13.79
C GLY A 374 2.21 -15.86 -12.99
N ARG A 375 3.27 -15.14 -12.60
CA ARG A 375 4.40 -15.69 -11.85
C ARG A 375 4.22 -15.66 -10.34
N CYS A 376 3.44 -14.73 -9.81
CA CYS A 376 3.26 -14.55 -8.37
C CYS A 376 1.80 -14.63 -7.94
N SER A 377 1.54 -15.34 -6.85
CA SER A 377 0.25 -15.40 -6.19
C SER A 377 0.19 -14.54 -4.92
N LEU A 378 1.31 -14.42 -4.21
CA LEU A 378 1.43 -13.71 -2.94
C LEU A 378 2.72 -12.89 -2.94
N CYS A 379 2.64 -11.66 -2.49
CA CYS A 379 3.79 -10.76 -2.35
C CYS A 379 3.72 -9.98 -1.04
N GLY A 380 4.88 -9.56 -0.54
CA GLY A 380 4.93 -8.72 0.65
C GLY A 380 6.26 -8.00 0.84
N GLU A 381 6.21 -7.04 1.74
CA GLU A 381 7.33 -6.18 2.12
C GLU A 381 7.44 -6.07 3.64
N GLU A 382 8.65 -5.84 4.15
CA GLU A 382 8.91 -5.58 5.57
C GLU A 382 8.24 -4.30 6.07
N SER A 383 7.84 -3.44 5.16
CA SER A 383 7.20 -2.16 5.43
C SER A 383 5.69 -2.26 5.67
N PHE A 384 5.24 -3.37 6.27
CA PHE A 384 3.85 -3.60 6.68
C PHE A 384 2.85 -3.74 5.52
N GLY A 385 3.30 -4.17 4.33
CA GLY A 385 2.45 -4.39 3.17
C GLY A 385 2.47 -5.82 2.67
N THR A 386 1.30 -6.43 2.49
CA THR A 386 1.12 -7.76 1.92
C THR A 386 -0.09 -7.75 1.00
N GLY A 387 -0.06 -8.53 -0.04
CA GLY A 387 -1.18 -8.71 -0.95
C GLY A 387 -1.03 -9.94 -1.82
N SER A 388 -2.07 -10.24 -2.57
CA SER A 388 -2.10 -11.35 -3.52
C SER A 388 -2.53 -10.87 -4.90
N ASP A 389 -2.58 -11.78 -5.85
CA ASP A 389 -3.01 -11.51 -7.22
C ASP A 389 -4.53 -11.22 -7.37
N HIS A 390 -5.26 -11.16 -6.24
CA HIS A 390 -6.64 -10.68 -6.21
C HIS A 390 -6.76 -9.20 -6.61
N LEU A 391 -5.73 -8.42 -6.34
CA LEU A 391 -5.56 -7.01 -6.71
C LEU A 391 -4.15 -6.77 -7.26
N ARG A 392 -3.82 -5.49 -7.48
CA ARG A 392 -2.47 -5.05 -7.84
C ARG A 392 -1.93 -4.00 -6.88
N GLU A 393 -2.44 -4.04 -5.64
CA GLU A 393 -2.03 -3.21 -4.51
C GLU A 393 -1.85 -4.05 -3.25
N LYS A 394 -1.11 -3.52 -2.28
CA LYS A 394 -1.12 -4.01 -0.90
C LYS A 394 -2.54 -3.89 -0.35
N ASP A 395 -2.92 -4.83 0.51
CA ASP A 395 -4.28 -4.87 1.03
C ASP A 395 -4.29 -5.27 2.50
N GLY A 396 -4.44 -4.28 3.37
CA GLY A 396 -4.39 -4.49 4.82
C GLY A 396 -5.55 -5.32 5.34
N LEU A 397 -6.77 -5.03 4.92
CA LEU A 397 -7.95 -5.76 5.39
C LEU A 397 -7.97 -7.20 4.87
N TRP A 398 -7.55 -7.42 3.62
CA TRP A 398 -7.35 -8.76 3.10
C TRP A 398 -6.38 -9.56 4.00
N ALA A 399 -5.26 -8.98 4.39
CA ALA A 399 -4.28 -9.63 5.26
C ALA A 399 -4.86 -9.94 6.66
N VAL A 400 -5.67 -9.06 7.21
CA VAL A 400 -6.41 -9.31 8.47
C VAL A 400 -7.37 -10.48 8.31
N LEU A 401 -8.13 -10.55 7.21
CA LEU A 401 -9.04 -11.67 6.95
C LEU A 401 -8.28 -12.99 6.71
N VAL A 402 -7.10 -12.93 6.11
CA VAL A 402 -6.21 -14.10 6.01
C VAL A 402 -5.83 -14.61 7.40
N TRP A 403 -5.39 -13.73 8.28
CA TRP A 403 -5.06 -14.11 9.66
C TRP A 403 -6.24 -14.69 10.41
N LEU A 404 -7.42 -14.08 10.29
CA LEU A 404 -8.64 -14.61 10.91
C LEU A 404 -9.01 -15.99 10.34
N SER A 405 -8.81 -16.21 9.05
CA SER A 405 -9.01 -17.51 8.40
C SER A 405 -8.04 -18.58 8.94
N ILE A 406 -6.78 -18.21 9.16
CA ILE A 406 -5.77 -19.11 9.74
C ILE A 406 -6.14 -19.44 11.19
N LEU A 407 -6.54 -18.47 11.97
CA LEU A 407 -6.98 -18.67 13.36
C LEU A 407 -8.22 -19.56 13.44
N ALA A 408 -9.18 -19.39 12.54
CA ALA A 408 -10.37 -20.24 12.45
C ALA A 408 -10.04 -21.70 12.10
N ALA A 409 -9.11 -21.90 11.18
CA ALA A 409 -8.72 -23.23 10.72
C ALA A 409 -7.83 -23.97 11.73
N ARG A 410 -6.87 -23.30 12.33
CA ARG A 410 -5.88 -23.92 13.22
C ARG A 410 -6.32 -23.99 14.68
N LYS A 411 -7.24 -23.13 15.09
CA LYS A 411 -7.74 -23.05 16.48
C LYS A 411 -6.60 -22.88 17.50
N GLN A 412 -5.63 -22.08 17.16
CA GLN A 412 -4.46 -21.73 17.98
C GLN A 412 -4.42 -20.21 18.14
N SER A 413 -3.69 -19.74 19.16
CA SER A 413 -3.40 -18.32 19.34
C SER A 413 -2.41 -17.83 18.27
N VAL A 414 -2.36 -16.51 18.06
CA VAL A 414 -1.38 -15.87 17.18
C VAL A 414 0.05 -16.28 17.56
N GLU A 415 0.38 -16.21 18.85
CA GLU A 415 1.70 -16.55 19.36
C GLU A 415 2.06 -18.03 19.11
N GLU A 416 1.12 -18.95 19.33
CA GLU A 416 1.32 -20.39 19.07
C GLU A 416 1.61 -20.62 17.57
N ILE A 417 0.86 -19.98 16.68
CA ILE A 417 1.07 -20.09 15.23
C ILE A 417 2.46 -19.58 14.84
N VAL A 418 2.87 -18.44 15.37
CA VAL A 418 4.20 -17.86 15.09
C VAL A 418 5.31 -18.75 15.63
N ARG A 419 5.18 -19.26 16.86
CA ARG A 419 6.19 -20.17 17.46
C ARG A 419 6.28 -21.50 16.71
N ASP A 420 5.17 -22.08 16.29
CA ASP A 420 5.14 -23.28 15.46
C ASP A 420 5.83 -23.03 14.11
N HIS A 421 5.61 -21.87 13.52
CA HIS A 421 6.30 -21.48 12.30
C HIS A 421 7.81 -21.40 12.50
N TRP A 422 8.27 -20.76 13.57
CA TRP A 422 9.70 -20.68 13.89
C TRP A 422 10.30 -22.07 14.15
N ALA A 423 9.57 -22.95 14.82
CA ALA A 423 10.02 -24.31 15.08
C ALA A 423 10.18 -25.11 13.76
N LYS A 424 9.28 -24.92 12.82
CA LYS A 424 9.28 -25.65 11.54
C LYS A 424 10.27 -25.08 10.51
N PHE A 425 10.33 -23.75 10.37
CA PHE A 425 11.08 -23.08 9.29
C PHE A 425 12.32 -22.34 9.77
N GLY A 426 12.52 -22.21 11.08
CA GLY A 426 13.55 -21.37 11.68
C GLY A 426 13.04 -19.94 11.91
N ARG A 427 13.70 -19.24 12.81
CA ARG A 427 13.40 -17.85 13.12
C ARG A 427 14.37 -16.91 12.42
N HIS A 428 13.82 -15.90 11.74
CA HIS A 428 14.58 -14.78 11.20
C HIS A 428 14.43 -13.59 12.16
N TYR A 429 15.55 -13.11 12.66
CA TYR A 429 15.57 -11.89 13.46
C TYR A 429 15.68 -10.70 12.52
N TYR A 430 14.75 -9.78 12.63
CA TYR A 430 14.66 -8.61 11.79
C TYR A 430 14.68 -7.35 12.65
N CYS A 431 15.49 -6.37 12.26
CA CYS A 431 15.55 -5.07 12.90
C CYS A 431 15.58 -3.99 11.83
N ARG A 432 14.79 -2.93 12.04
CA ARG A 432 14.74 -1.79 11.16
C ARG A 432 15.03 -0.53 11.97
N PHE A 433 15.91 0.31 11.46
CA PHE A 433 16.22 1.61 12.03
C PHE A 433 15.79 2.68 11.04
N ASP A 434 14.84 3.51 11.45
CA ASP A 434 14.34 4.63 10.66
C ASP A 434 14.97 5.93 11.17
N TYR A 435 15.52 6.70 10.27
CA TYR A 435 16.09 8.03 10.53
C TYR A 435 15.27 9.06 9.80
N GLU A 436 14.53 9.87 10.56
CA GLU A 436 13.63 10.89 10.02
C GLU A 436 14.18 12.30 10.29
N GLY A 437 13.79 13.26 9.44
CA GLY A 437 14.14 14.66 9.62
C GLY A 437 15.62 14.99 9.42
N LEU A 438 16.38 14.12 8.75
CA LEU A 438 17.78 14.39 8.44
C LEU A 438 17.92 15.42 7.31
N GLU A 439 18.93 16.29 7.45
CA GLU A 439 19.31 17.18 6.36
C GLU A 439 19.82 16.36 5.14
N PRO A 440 19.51 16.80 3.90
CA PRO A 440 19.94 16.10 2.68
C PRO A 440 21.45 15.86 2.62
N LYS A 441 22.25 16.79 3.14
CA LYS A 441 23.72 16.68 3.20
C LYS A 441 24.17 15.54 4.12
N THR A 442 23.54 15.38 5.26
CA THR A 442 23.81 14.30 6.21
C THR A 442 23.49 12.95 5.58
N THR A 443 22.31 12.85 4.96
CA THR A 443 21.90 11.62 4.25
C THR A 443 22.88 11.26 3.15
N TYR A 444 23.35 12.25 2.37
CA TYR A 444 24.34 12.02 1.33
C TYR A 444 25.64 11.42 1.86
N TYR A 445 26.17 11.95 2.98
CA TYR A 445 27.42 11.41 3.56
C TYR A 445 27.25 10.00 4.11
N ILE A 446 26.14 9.73 4.79
CA ILE A 446 25.84 8.38 5.29
C ILE A 446 25.79 7.38 4.14
N MET A 447 25.11 7.73 3.07
CA MET A 447 24.98 6.85 1.90
C MET A 447 26.30 6.64 1.19
N ARG A 448 27.10 7.69 1.01
CA ARG A 448 28.45 7.60 0.41
C ARG A 448 29.35 6.66 1.21
N ASP A 449 29.34 6.79 2.54
CA ASP A 449 30.21 5.99 3.39
C ASP A 449 29.77 4.53 3.42
N LEU A 450 28.47 4.27 3.39
CA LEU A 450 27.92 2.91 3.27
C LEU A 450 28.22 2.28 1.90
N GLU A 451 28.11 3.04 0.83
CA GLU A 451 28.46 2.57 -0.52
C GLU A 451 29.95 2.24 -0.62
N ALA A 452 30.83 3.08 -0.07
CA ALA A 452 32.26 2.82 0.02
C ALA A 452 32.56 1.54 0.79
N LEU A 453 31.88 1.30 1.91
CA LEU A 453 32.04 0.10 2.72
C LEU A 453 31.59 -1.17 1.96
N VAL A 454 30.44 -1.11 1.31
CA VAL A 454 29.88 -2.26 0.56
C VAL A 454 30.71 -2.62 -0.67
N THR A 455 31.35 -1.64 -1.30
CA THR A 455 32.20 -1.84 -2.47
C THR A 455 33.66 -2.23 -2.12
N ASP A 456 34.05 -2.07 -0.86
CA ASP A 456 35.38 -2.48 -0.39
C ASP A 456 35.45 -4.01 -0.23
N LYS A 457 36.20 -4.65 -1.12
CA LYS A 457 36.40 -6.10 -1.09
C LYS A 457 37.06 -6.61 0.20
N SER A 458 37.80 -5.75 0.90
CA SER A 458 38.45 -6.11 2.16
C SER A 458 37.46 -6.24 3.32
N PHE A 459 36.23 -5.74 3.15
CA PHE A 459 35.16 -5.89 4.12
C PHE A 459 34.63 -7.32 4.19
N ILE A 460 34.71 -8.08 3.09
CA ILE A 460 34.32 -9.50 3.06
C ILE A 460 35.31 -10.31 3.91
N GLY A 461 34.79 -11.11 4.82
CA GLY A 461 35.59 -11.91 5.76
C GLY A 461 35.90 -11.20 7.08
N GLN A 462 35.63 -9.89 7.19
CA GLN A 462 35.76 -9.21 8.50
C GLN A 462 34.85 -9.85 9.53
N GLN A 463 35.36 -9.90 10.78
CA GLN A 463 34.66 -10.54 11.88
C GLN A 463 34.17 -9.50 12.88
N PHE A 464 32.95 -9.70 13.36
CA PHE A 464 32.33 -8.88 14.40
C PHE A 464 31.89 -9.77 15.56
N ALA A 465 32.32 -9.43 16.76
CA ALA A 465 31.88 -10.11 17.98
C ALA A 465 30.67 -9.40 18.57
N VAL A 466 29.62 -10.14 18.85
CA VAL A 466 28.41 -9.65 19.52
C VAL A 466 28.08 -10.61 20.65
N GLY A 467 28.32 -10.19 21.87
CA GLY A 467 28.24 -11.07 23.03
C GLY A 467 29.22 -12.25 22.88
N ASN A 468 28.73 -13.46 22.99
CA ASN A 468 29.54 -14.69 22.87
C ASN A 468 29.57 -15.25 21.42
N HIS A 469 29.10 -14.50 20.46
CA HIS A 469 29.02 -14.94 19.05
C HIS A 469 29.93 -14.11 18.17
N VAL A 470 30.57 -14.78 17.22
CA VAL A 470 31.40 -14.15 16.20
C VAL A 470 30.71 -14.32 14.85
N TYR A 471 30.51 -13.22 14.14
CA TYR A 471 29.91 -13.16 12.82
C TYR A 471 30.98 -12.71 11.82
N SER A 472 30.97 -13.30 10.64
CA SER A 472 31.82 -12.85 9.54
C SER A 472 30.97 -12.32 8.38
N VAL A 473 31.49 -11.31 7.69
CA VAL A 473 30.86 -10.79 6.47
C VAL A 473 31.04 -11.82 5.37
N ALA A 474 29.95 -12.44 4.96
CA ALA A 474 29.99 -13.49 3.93
C ALA A 474 29.96 -12.90 2.51
N LYS A 475 29.20 -11.82 2.30
CA LYS A 475 29.02 -11.20 1.00
C LYS A 475 28.62 -9.73 1.16
N THR A 476 29.11 -8.89 0.27
CA THR A 476 28.59 -7.54 0.04
C THR A 476 28.09 -7.47 -1.41
N ASP A 477 27.00 -6.75 -1.64
CA ASP A 477 26.40 -6.66 -2.95
C ASP A 477 25.70 -5.31 -3.16
N CYS A 478 25.72 -4.83 -4.41
CA CYS A 478 24.87 -3.75 -4.87
C CYS A 478 23.71 -4.40 -5.62
N PHE A 479 22.51 -4.34 -5.07
CA PHE A 479 21.37 -5.07 -5.59
C PHE A 479 21.00 -4.58 -7.00
N GLU A 480 21.00 -5.52 -7.94
CA GLU A 480 20.52 -5.33 -9.30
C GLU A 480 19.35 -6.29 -9.56
N TYR A 481 18.24 -5.76 -10.03
CA TYR A 481 17.06 -6.53 -10.38
C TYR A 481 16.87 -6.54 -11.89
N VAL A 482 16.77 -7.73 -12.44
CA VAL A 482 16.36 -7.93 -13.83
C VAL A 482 14.94 -8.48 -13.82
N ASP A 483 13.98 -7.72 -14.33
CA ASP A 483 12.59 -8.16 -14.38
C ASP A 483 12.46 -9.37 -15.31
N PRO A 484 11.95 -10.52 -14.79
CA PRO A 484 11.86 -11.74 -15.60
C PRO A 484 10.77 -11.68 -16.68
N VAL A 485 9.94 -10.63 -16.69
CA VAL A 485 8.84 -10.47 -17.64
C VAL A 485 9.29 -9.72 -18.89
N ASP A 486 9.98 -8.59 -18.71
CA ASP A 486 10.35 -7.69 -19.80
C ASP A 486 11.86 -7.43 -19.94
N GLY A 487 12.66 -7.98 -19.03
CA GLY A 487 14.11 -7.79 -19.04
C GLY A 487 14.58 -6.42 -18.56
N THR A 488 13.70 -5.58 -18.05
CA THR A 488 14.08 -4.27 -17.51
C THR A 488 15.05 -4.43 -16.35
N VAL A 489 16.14 -3.69 -16.40
CA VAL A 489 17.17 -3.70 -15.35
C VAL A 489 16.97 -2.52 -14.42
N THR A 490 16.73 -2.81 -13.14
CA THR A 490 16.67 -1.81 -12.09
C THR A 490 17.90 -1.95 -11.19
N LYS A 491 18.78 -0.98 -11.28
CA LYS A 491 19.90 -0.85 -10.33
C LYS A 491 19.47 0.05 -9.20
N LYS A 492 19.48 -0.45 -7.99
CA LYS A 492 19.43 0.41 -6.82
C LYS A 492 20.79 1.07 -6.66
N GLN A 493 21.05 2.08 -7.48
CA GLN A 493 22.00 3.10 -7.09
C GLN A 493 21.49 3.73 -5.80
N ALA A 494 22.41 4.08 -4.91
CA ALA A 494 22.16 4.99 -3.80
C ALA A 494 21.70 6.35 -4.37
N VAL A 495 20.50 6.40 -4.91
CA VAL A 495 19.90 7.62 -5.44
C VAL A 495 19.14 8.26 -4.30
N LEU A 496 19.44 9.50 -4.07
CA LEU A 496 18.75 10.50 -3.28
C LEU A 496 17.22 10.43 -3.46
N SER A 497 16.63 9.44 -2.85
CA SER A 497 15.21 9.37 -2.53
C SER A 497 15.13 9.20 -1.01
N PRO A 498 14.23 9.86 -0.30
CA PRO A 498 14.17 9.79 1.16
C PRO A 498 13.86 8.40 1.74
N LEU A 499 13.80 7.38 0.92
CA LEU A 499 13.61 5.99 1.31
C LEU A 499 14.67 5.10 0.67
N ILE A 500 15.84 5.03 1.26
CA ILE A 500 16.86 4.05 0.87
C ILE A 500 16.92 2.99 1.97
N ALA A 501 16.53 1.77 1.63
CA ALA A 501 16.73 0.62 2.48
C ALA A 501 18.09 0.00 2.15
N ILE A 502 19.00 -0.01 3.12
CA ILE A 502 20.21 -0.82 3.07
C ILE A 502 19.98 -2.02 3.97
N ALA A 503 19.95 -3.20 3.37
CA ALA A 503 19.88 -4.44 4.12
C ALA A 503 21.28 -5.02 4.28
N LEU A 504 21.76 -5.08 5.52
CA LEU A 504 22.93 -5.86 5.90
C LEU A 504 22.46 -7.26 6.27
N LYS A 505 22.71 -8.24 5.40
CA LYS A 505 22.46 -9.65 5.73
C LYS A 505 23.68 -10.24 6.41
N ILE A 506 23.58 -10.48 7.70
CA ILE A 506 24.63 -11.15 8.47
C ILE A 506 24.21 -12.61 8.63
N SER A 507 24.94 -13.52 8.02
CA SER A 507 24.73 -14.96 8.17
C SER A 507 25.65 -15.51 9.25
N GLN A 508 25.10 -16.16 10.25
CA GLN A 508 25.89 -16.92 11.22
C GLN A 508 26.21 -18.29 10.62
N ILE A 509 27.48 -18.56 10.38
CA ILE A 509 27.95 -19.92 10.11
C ILE A 509 28.15 -20.60 11.47
N HIS A 510 27.22 -21.43 11.88
CA HIS A 510 27.41 -22.34 13.01
C HIS A 510 27.85 -23.70 12.48
N GLU A 511 29.12 -23.94 12.46
CA GLU A 511 29.64 -25.31 12.52
C GLU A 511 30.01 -25.61 13.97
N ARG A 512 29.34 -26.59 14.53
CA ARG A 512 29.52 -27.33 15.78
C ARG A 512 28.52 -26.98 16.88
N THR A 513 27.39 -27.57 16.79
CA THR A 513 26.68 -28.46 17.75
C THR A 513 25.26 -28.62 17.25
N GLY A 514 24.83 -29.83 17.08
CA GLY A 514 23.60 -30.25 16.41
C GLY A 514 22.30 -29.87 17.08
N GLN A 515 21.98 -28.60 17.14
CA GLN A 515 20.62 -28.10 17.39
C GLN A 515 20.56 -26.60 17.12
N ARG A 516 19.70 -26.22 16.21
CA ARG A 516 19.18 -24.90 15.78
C ARG A 516 19.72 -24.43 14.42
N GLY A 517 18.77 -24.21 13.51
CA GLY A 517 19.05 -23.71 12.18
C GLY A 517 19.64 -22.29 12.19
N PRO A 518 20.14 -21.79 11.05
CA PRO A 518 20.88 -20.55 10.97
C PRO A 518 20.00 -19.36 11.33
N THR A 519 20.50 -18.52 12.22
CA THR A 519 19.94 -17.20 12.51
C THR A 519 20.40 -16.24 11.42
N VAL A 520 19.47 -15.67 10.67
CA VAL A 520 19.75 -14.61 9.71
C VAL A 520 19.32 -13.30 10.34
N ILE A 521 20.24 -12.37 10.48
CA ILE A 521 19.95 -10.98 10.85
C ILE A 521 19.90 -10.20 9.53
N THR A 522 18.73 -9.66 9.21
CA THR A 522 18.52 -8.84 8.02
C THR A 522 18.39 -7.40 8.43
#